data_d1dda8083df1d09e82182122e8635bc4
#
_entry.id   d1dda8083df1d09e82182122e8635bc4
#
_cell.length_a   1.000
_cell.length_b   1.000
_cell.length_c   1.000
_cell.angle_alpha   90.00
_cell.angle_beta   90.00
_cell.angle_gamma   90.00
#
_symmetry.space_group_name_H-M   'P 1'
#
loop_
_entity.id
_entity.type
_entity.pdbx_description
1 polymer ?
#
loop_
_entity_poly.entity_id
_entity_poly.type
_entity_poly.pdbx_seq_one_letter_code
_entity_poly.pdbx_strand_id
1 'polypeptide(L)'
;MNSKNLYFTIFSLILLGFISSCAENSNKCRPSYASNIEQLNEKLYDSYANVAVRKNNTTSDNIITPEYFGGSYVKANKLIVMVKNGSPKGIEDIKKRLGTDSNVTFVSCTYSLQELKESNFRNTII
;
A
#
# COMPACT_ATOMS: atom_id res chain seq x y z
N MET A 1 -17.82 -18.64 59.31
CA MET A 1 -17.55 -17.87 58.06
C MET A 1 -18.49 -18.37 56.99
N ASN A 2 -19.42 -17.58 56.54
CA ASN A 2 -20.44 -17.98 55.57
C ASN A 2 -19.81 -18.06 54.18
N SER A 3 -19.81 -19.24 53.58
CA SER A 3 -19.29 -19.52 52.26
C SER A 3 -19.93 -18.74 51.12
N LYS A 4 -20.99 -18.02 51.37
CA LYS A 4 -21.69 -17.16 50.40
C LYS A 4 -20.90 -15.85 50.07
N ASN A 5 -20.07 -15.37 50.96
CA ASN A 5 -19.29 -14.15 50.75
C ASN A 5 -18.00 -14.40 49.96
N LEU A 6 -17.55 -15.64 49.90
CA LEU A 6 -16.32 -15.98 49.15
C LEU A 6 -16.53 -15.98 47.65
N TYR A 7 -17.71 -16.35 47.19
CA TYR A 7 -18.01 -16.34 45.76
C TYR A 7 -18.20 -14.93 45.17
N PHE A 8 -18.64 -14.00 46.02
CA PHE A 8 -18.85 -12.60 45.58
C PHE A 8 -17.53 -11.85 45.38
N THR A 9 -16.52 -12.15 46.20
CA THR A 9 -15.19 -11.53 46.07
C THR A 9 -14.40 -12.12 44.92
N ILE A 10 -14.57 -13.40 44.56
CA ILE A 10 -13.88 -14.01 43.43
C ILE A 10 -14.51 -13.55 42.11
N PHE A 11 -15.81 -13.32 42.06
CA PHE A 11 -16.49 -12.81 40.85
C PHE A 11 -16.15 -11.36 40.55
N SER A 12 -15.87 -10.54 41.56
CA SER A 12 -15.46 -9.15 41.40
C SER A 12 -14.02 -9.01 40.87
N LEU A 13 -13.16 -9.96 41.13
CA LEU A 13 -11.76 -9.95 40.68
C LEU A 13 -11.59 -10.38 39.21
N ILE A 14 -12.56 -11.11 38.66
CA ILE A 14 -12.53 -11.57 37.28
C ILE A 14 -13.00 -10.47 36.31
N LEU A 15 -13.78 -9.50 36.78
CA LEU A 15 -14.34 -8.41 35.95
C LEU A 15 -13.35 -7.26 35.68
N LEU A 16 -12.23 -7.19 36.40
CA LEU A 16 -11.22 -6.13 36.27
C LEU A 16 -10.06 -6.51 35.32
N GLY A 17 -10.09 -7.70 34.72
CA GLY A 17 -9.03 -8.23 33.87
C GLY A 17 -9.12 -7.91 32.37
N PHE A 18 -10.21 -7.27 31.90
CA PHE A 18 -10.44 -7.04 30.46
C PHE A 18 -10.42 -5.57 30.03
N ILE A 19 -9.66 -4.73 30.71
CA ILE A 19 -9.24 -3.48 30.08
C ILE A 19 -7.89 -3.78 29.40
N SER A 20 -7.96 -4.54 28.32
CA SER A 20 -6.86 -4.60 27.38
C SER A 20 -6.75 -3.21 26.77
N SER A 21 -5.86 -2.43 27.32
CA SER A 21 -5.39 -1.17 26.77
C SER A 21 -4.92 -1.46 25.34
N CYS A 22 -5.76 -1.18 24.36
CA CYS A 22 -5.28 -0.93 23.00
C CYS A 22 -4.42 0.32 23.09
N ALA A 23 -3.13 0.16 23.22
CA ALA A 23 -2.18 1.21 22.94
C ALA A 23 -2.41 1.59 21.48
N GLU A 24 -2.89 2.81 21.27
CA GLU A 24 -2.94 3.47 19.97
C GLU A 24 -1.51 3.66 19.45
N ASN A 25 -0.97 2.60 18.91
CA ASN A 25 0.08 2.72 17.95
C ASN A 25 -0.64 2.93 16.62
N SER A 26 -0.60 4.15 16.07
CA SER A 26 -1.20 4.53 14.80
C SER A 26 -0.45 3.90 13.60
N ASN A 27 -0.07 2.65 13.75
CA ASN A 27 0.24 1.75 12.67
C ASN A 27 -1.10 1.18 12.23
N LYS A 28 -1.75 1.94 11.30
CA LYS A 28 -2.71 1.49 10.31
C LYS A 28 -2.98 -0.01 10.43
N CYS A 29 -4.08 -0.38 11.12
CA CYS A 29 -4.62 -1.73 11.09
C CYS A 29 -4.95 -2.06 9.64
N ARG A 30 -3.99 -2.59 8.90
CA ARG A 30 -4.22 -3.22 7.61
C ARG A 30 -5.06 -4.46 7.87
N PRO A 31 -6.20 -4.61 7.21
CA PRO A 31 -6.90 -5.88 7.26
C PRO A 31 -5.94 -6.96 6.77
N SER A 32 -5.81 -8.01 7.55
CA SER A 32 -4.92 -9.16 7.32
C SER A 32 -5.26 -9.98 6.05
N TYR A 33 -6.08 -9.44 5.16
CA TYR A 33 -6.59 -10.09 3.95
C TYR A 33 -6.13 -9.44 2.65
N ALA A 34 -5.13 -8.54 2.70
CA ALA A 34 -4.52 -8.09 1.46
C ALA A 34 -3.92 -9.33 0.77
N SER A 35 -4.40 -9.65 -0.42
CA SER A 35 -3.86 -10.75 -1.21
C SER A 35 -2.37 -10.49 -1.46
N ASN A 36 -1.58 -11.53 -1.66
CA ASN A 36 -0.15 -11.37 -1.99
C ASN A 36 0.06 -10.42 -3.18
N ILE A 37 -0.93 -10.32 -4.07
CA ILE A 37 -0.90 -9.43 -5.25
C ILE A 37 -1.11 -7.97 -4.88
N GLU A 38 -1.97 -7.67 -3.90
CA GLU A 38 -2.15 -6.31 -3.39
C GLU A 38 -0.88 -5.81 -2.69
N GLN A 39 -0.23 -6.68 -1.90
CA GLN A 39 1.07 -6.38 -1.29
C GLN A 39 2.15 -6.11 -2.33
N LEU A 40 2.13 -6.85 -3.45
CA LEU A 40 3.04 -6.65 -4.56
C LEU A 40 2.83 -5.28 -5.23
N ASN A 41 1.58 -4.87 -5.39
CA ASN A 41 1.22 -3.54 -5.91
C ASN A 41 1.72 -2.42 -4.99
N GLU A 42 1.50 -2.55 -3.67
CA GLU A 42 2.00 -1.60 -2.69
C GLU A 42 3.53 -1.52 -2.71
N LYS A 43 4.22 -2.66 -2.74
CA LYS A 43 5.69 -2.72 -2.84
C LYS A 43 6.21 -1.94 -4.05
N LEU A 44 5.49 -2.01 -5.18
CA LEU A 44 5.87 -1.25 -6.38
C LEU A 44 5.80 0.25 -6.13
N TYR A 45 4.68 0.76 -5.60
CA TYR A 45 4.52 2.18 -5.29
C TYR A 45 5.50 2.66 -4.21
N ASP A 46 5.71 1.88 -3.16
CA ASP A 46 6.66 2.19 -2.10
C ASP A 46 8.09 2.28 -2.64
N SER A 47 8.43 1.47 -3.63
CA SER A 47 9.75 1.52 -4.27
C SER A 47 10.00 2.85 -4.99
N TYR A 48 8.96 3.50 -5.52
CA TYR A 48 9.06 4.83 -6.13
C TYR A 48 9.04 5.94 -5.08
N ALA A 49 8.22 5.81 -4.03
CA ALA A 49 8.16 6.76 -2.92
C ALA A 49 9.51 6.92 -2.23
N ASN A 50 10.20 5.80 -1.95
CA ASN A 50 11.52 5.80 -1.31
C ASN A 50 12.61 6.51 -2.13
N VAL A 51 12.49 6.54 -3.45
CA VAL A 51 13.41 7.27 -4.33
C VAL A 51 13.13 8.78 -4.26
N ALA A 52 11.86 9.18 -4.18
CA ALA A 52 11.45 10.58 -4.10
C ALA A 52 11.88 11.22 -2.77
N VAL A 53 11.72 10.52 -1.65
CA VAL A 53 12.12 11.00 -0.31
C VAL A 53 13.63 11.24 -0.21
N ARG A 54 14.45 10.44 -0.89
CA ARG A 54 15.90 10.65 -0.90
C ARG A 54 16.36 11.88 -1.69
N LYS A 55 15.56 12.35 -2.63
CA LYS A 55 15.89 13.50 -3.47
C LYS A 55 15.38 14.85 -2.93
N ASN A 56 14.24 14.85 -2.27
CA ASN A 56 13.63 16.08 -1.76
C ASN A 56 12.91 15.76 -0.46
N ASN A 57 13.17 16.46 0.64
CA ASN A 57 12.48 16.37 1.92
C ASN A 57 10.98 16.74 1.82
N THR A 58 10.27 16.28 0.81
CA THR A 58 8.89 16.65 0.51
C THR A 58 7.94 15.56 0.97
N THR A 59 6.94 15.96 1.71
CA THR A 59 5.81 15.20 2.25
C THR A 59 5.18 14.23 1.22
N SER A 60 4.66 13.14 1.70
CA SER A 60 4.23 11.90 1.02
C SER A 60 3.18 12.03 -0.11
N ASP A 61 2.70 13.22 -0.44
CA ASP A 61 1.61 13.39 -1.42
C ASP A 61 2.08 13.47 -2.89
N ASN A 62 3.38 13.61 -3.13
CA ASN A 62 3.95 13.68 -4.46
C ASN A 62 4.93 12.53 -4.74
N ILE A 63 4.40 11.31 -4.88
CA ILE A 63 5.18 10.21 -5.42
C ILE A 63 5.51 10.53 -6.87
N ILE A 64 6.77 10.85 -7.15
CA ILE A 64 7.26 11.04 -8.51
C ILE A 64 7.49 9.67 -9.11
N THR A 65 6.64 9.30 -10.04
CA THR A 65 6.79 8.05 -10.78
C THR A 65 7.63 8.26 -12.04
N PRO A 66 8.37 7.23 -12.52
CA PRO A 66 9.13 7.32 -13.74
C PRO A 66 8.24 7.58 -14.97
N GLU A 67 8.79 8.22 -16.01
CA GLU A 67 8.07 8.54 -17.24
C GLU A 67 7.52 7.34 -18.00
N TYR A 68 8.10 6.15 -17.80
CA TYR A 68 7.60 4.93 -18.41
C TYR A 68 6.43 4.29 -17.64
N PHE A 69 6.17 4.69 -16.39
CA PHE A 69 5.16 4.06 -15.54
C PHE A 69 3.78 4.67 -15.78
N GLY A 70 2.87 3.88 -16.32
CA GLY A 70 1.48 4.28 -16.60
C GLY A 70 0.50 4.01 -15.46
N GLY A 71 0.95 3.33 -14.40
CA GLY A 71 0.12 2.91 -13.28
C GLY A 71 0.02 1.40 -13.19
N SER A 72 -0.64 0.92 -12.14
CA SER A 72 -0.90 -0.50 -11.94
C SER A 72 -2.22 -0.74 -11.21
N TYR A 73 -2.80 -1.93 -11.43
CA TYR A 73 -4.02 -2.37 -10.77
C TYR A 73 -4.06 -3.89 -10.65
N VAL A 74 -4.85 -4.39 -9.72
CA VAL A 74 -5.04 -5.84 -9.52
C VAL A 74 -6.30 -6.29 -10.26
N LYS A 75 -6.19 -7.35 -11.05
CA LYS A 75 -7.30 -7.99 -11.76
C LYS A 75 -7.08 -9.50 -11.83
N ALA A 76 -8.11 -10.27 -11.47
CA ALA A 76 -8.11 -11.73 -11.55
C ALA A 76 -6.83 -12.37 -10.91
N ASN A 77 -6.48 -11.92 -9.70
CA ASN A 77 -5.30 -12.36 -8.95
C ASN A 77 -3.97 -12.16 -9.69
N LYS A 78 -3.91 -11.15 -10.57
CA LYS A 78 -2.69 -10.70 -11.27
C LYS A 78 -2.49 -9.22 -11.08
N LEU A 79 -1.25 -8.81 -10.97
CA LEU A 79 -0.85 -7.40 -11.00
C LEU A 79 -0.68 -7.00 -12.47
N ILE A 80 -1.51 -6.09 -12.92
CA ILE A 80 -1.40 -5.51 -14.26
C ILE A 80 -0.62 -4.21 -14.13
N VAL A 81 0.50 -4.10 -14.82
CA VAL A 81 1.35 -2.90 -14.83
C VAL A 81 1.35 -2.30 -16.23
N MET A 82 0.92 -1.04 -16.30
CA MET A 82 0.90 -0.29 -17.54
C MET A 82 2.25 0.38 -17.76
N VAL A 83 2.82 0.20 -18.96
CA VAL A 83 4.11 0.75 -19.32
C VAL A 83 3.97 1.58 -20.59
N LYS A 84 4.36 2.85 -20.52
CA LYS A 84 4.28 3.79 -21.65
C LYS A 84 5.06 3.25 -22.84
N ASN A 85 4.36 3.15 -23.98
CA ASN A 85 4.87 2.64 -25.25
C ASN A 85 5.53 1.23 -25.15
N GLY A 86 5.16 0.46 -24.11
CA GLY A 86 5.76 -0.86 -23.87
C GLY A 86 7.28 -0.84 -23.65
N SER A 87 7.83 0.23 -23.09
CA SER A 87 9.26 0.46 -22.89
C SER A 87 9.98 -0.77 -22.30
N PRO A 88 10.93 -1.42 -23.01
CA PRO A 88 11.65 -2.57 -22.49
C PRO A 88 12.46 -2.25 -21.23
N LYS A 89 13.07 -1.06 -21.17
CA LYS A 89 13.80 -0.58 -19.99
C LYS A 89 12.89 -0.38 -18.79
N GLY A 90 11.66 0.13 -19.03
CA GLY A 90 10.66 0.29 -17.99
C GLY A 90 10.20 -1.06 -17.44
N ILE A 91 9.96 -2.04 -18.30
CA ILE A 91 9.58 -3.40 -17.90
C ILE A 91 10.71 -4.07 -17.09
N GLU A 92 11.95 -3.90 -17.49
CA GLU A 92 13.10 -4.46 -16.79
C GLU A 92 13.27 -3.83 -15.39
N ASP A 93 13.16 -2.52 -15.27
CA ASP A 93 13.22 -1.82 -13.97
C ASP A 93 12.10 -2.27 -13.03
N ILE A 94 10.87 -2.39 -13.54
CA ILE A 94 9.73 -2.86 -12.75
C ILE A 94 9.93 -4.30 -12.27
N LYS A 95 10.40 -5.19 -13.15
CA LYS A 95 10.74 -6.58 -12.78
C LYS A 95 11.81 -6.61 -11.68
N LYS A 96 12.81 -5.76 -11.76
CA LYS A 96 13.86 -5.66 -10.75
C LYS A 96 13.34 -5.22 -9.40
N ARG A 97 12.36 -4.27 -9.36
CA ARG A 97 11.73 -3.78 -8.12
C ARG A 97 10.81 -4.82 -7.48
N LEU A 98 10.03 -5.51 -8.28
CA LEU A 98 9.09 -6.51 -7.81
C LEU A 98 9.75 -7.84 -7.44
N GLY A 99 10.88 -8.15 -8.06
CA GLY A 99 11.46 -9.49 -8.07
C GLY A 99 10.83 -10.36 -9.16
N THR A 100 11.17 -11.64 -9.16
CA THR A 100 10.60 -12.63 -10.10
C THR A 100 9.20 -13.01 -9.64
N ASP A 101 8.18 -12.48 -10.31
CA ASP A 101 6.82 -12.87 -10.02
C ASP A 101 6.08 -13.25 -11.31
N SER A 102 5.53 -14.47 -11.33
CA SER A 102 4.75 -15.00 -12.44
C SER A 102 3.36 -14.35 -12.55
N ASN A 103 2.92 -13.63 -11.49
CA ASN A 103 1.60 -13.02 -11.43
C ASN A 103 1.57 -11.57 -11.90
N VAL A 104 2.63 -11.10 -12.53
CA VAL A 104 2.72 -9.75 -13.11
C VAL A 104 2.51 -9.81 -14.62
N THR A 105 1.63 -8.96 -15.13
CA THR A 105 1.39 -8.80 -16.57
C THR A 105 1.66 -7.36 -16.97
N PHE A 106 2.39 -7.16 -18.04
CA PHE A 106 2.70 -5.83 -18.58
C PHE A 106 1.80 -5.50 -19.75
N VAL A 107 1.26 -4.28 -19.76
CA VAL A 107 0.38 -3.76 -20.82
C VAL A 107 0.94 -2.42 -21.30
N SER A 108 0.98 -2.22 -22.60
CA SER A 108 1.38 -0.94 -23.19
C SER A 108 0.29 0.11 -23.00
N CYS A 109 0.68 1.34 -22.67
CA CYS A 109 -0.20 2.50 -22.62
C CYS A 109 0.44 3.70 -23.33
N THR A 110 -0.38 4.71 -23.64
CA THR A 110 0.07 5.92 -24.37
C THR A 110 0.67 6.96 -23.43
N TYR A 111 0.13 7.09 -22.22
CA TYR A 111 0.51 8.13 -21.27
C TYR A 111 1.11 7.53 -20.01
N SER A 112 2.07 8.25 -19.41
CA SER A 112 2.56 7.93 -18.08
C SER A 112 1.60 8.43 -17.01
N LEU A 113 1.72 7.88 -15.80
CA LEU A 113 0.93 8.34 -14.65
C LEU A 113 1.23 9.81 -14.31
N GLN A 114 2.46 10.24 -14.51
CA GLN A 114 2.88 11.62 -14.28
C GLN A 114 2.19 12.58 -15.27
N GLU A 115 2.16 12.25 -16.56
CA GLU A 115 1.47 13.05 -17.57
C GLU A 115 -0.03 13.18 -17.29
N LEU A 116 -0.67 12.10 -16.84
CA LEU A 116 -2.09 12.11 -16.48
C LEU A 116 -2.36 13.00 -15.26
N LYS A 117 -1.49 12.99 -14.26
CA LYS A 117 -1.59 13.89 -13.11
C LYS A 117 -1.47 15.36 -13.53
N GLU A 118 -0.48 15.70 -14.34
CA GLU A 118 -0.24 17.06 -14.81
C GLU A 118 -1.39 17.59 -15.68
N SER A 119 -2.00 16.75 -16.51
CA SER A 119 -3.15 17.14 -17.32
C SER A 119 -4.38 17.45 -16.49
N ASN A 120 -4.63 16.68 -15.41
CA ASN A 120 -5.74 16.92 -14.51
C ASN A 120 -5.59 18.24 -13.74
N PHE A 121 -4.38 18.60 -13.32
CA PHE A 121 -4.14 19.89 -12.67
C PHE A 121 -4.44 21.08 -13.56
N ARG A 122 -4.14 21.01 -14.85
CA ARG A 122 -4.42 22.11 -15.80
C ARG A 122 -5.92 22.33 -16.03
N ASN A 123 -6.72 21.28 -15.97
CA ASN A 123 -8.17 21.37 -16.17
C ASN A 123 -8.95 21.83 -14.93
N THR A 124 -8.31 21.92 -13.77
CA THR A 124 -8.94 22.35 -12.51
C THR A 124 -8.78 23.87 -12.24
N ILE A 125 -7.99 24.57 -13.05
CA ILE A 125 -7.68 26.01 -12.89
C ILE A 125 -8.47 26.88 -13.90
N ILE A 126 -9.65 26.43 -14.30
CA ILE A 126 -10.57 27.28 -15.10
C ILE A 126 -11.80 27.60 -14.27
#